data_51c36f8c064e6f6df8cc6b74fcc0ca65
#
_entry.id   51c36f8c064e6f6df8cc6b74fcc0ca65
#
_cell.length_a   1.000
_cell.length_b   1.000
_cell.length_c   1.000
_cell.angle_alpha   90.00
_cell.angle_beta   90.00
_cell.angle_gamma   90.00
#
_symmetry.space_group_name_H-M   'P 1'
#
loop_
_entity.id
_entity.type
_entity.pdbx_description
1 polymer ?
#
loop_
_entity_poly.entity_id
_entity_poly.type
_entity_poly.pdbx_seq_one_letter_code
_entity_poly.pdbx_strand_id
1 'polypeptide(L)'
;MIAIVAAVPFETDLLRRHMSPCEVRRCGRRDLFRGTLFGHAVVLLHSGIGKAGAAAAATVLLEFCRPAAVIVVGCGGAYPGSSLTVGDLALATEEVFGDEGVLTPEGFLDLQHLGFPSIEKEGLKFFNRFPCDSELLRSARPFVEQTAAAAGRKMAAGPVVTVSTCSGTSAAGVELARRTGGLCENMEGAAIAQICALHETPFLEIRGISNLTEDRNLASWDLKSGALVAQQALMTFLREWPNGGNRA
;
A
#
# COMPACT_ATOMS: atom_id res chain seq x y z
N MET A 1 -8.40 -1.59 17.07
CA MET A 1 -7.12 -0.90 16.81
C MET A 1 -6.76 -1.08 15.35
N ILE A 2 -6.31 -0.02 14.68
CA ILE A 2 -5.89 -0.01 13.27
C ILE A 2 -4.36 0.02 13.22
N ALA A 3 -3.76 -0.74 12.33
CA ALA A 3 -2.34 -0.63 12.02
C ALA A 3 -2.13 0.19 10.76
N ILE A 4 -1.21 1.15 10.80
CA ILE A 4 -0.75 1.94 9.67
C ILE A 4 0.70 1.53 9.39
N VAL A 5 0.98 1.18 8.13
CA VAL A 5 2.33 0.82 7.70
C VAL A 5 2.76 1.72 6.55
N ALA A 6 3.98 2.21 6.62
CA ALA A 6 4.65 2.92 5.53
C ALA A 6 6.10 2.46 5.44
N ALA A 7 6.76 2.69 4.32
CA ALA A 7 8.15 2.27 4.17
C ALA A 7 9.09 3.14 5.02
N VAL A 8 8.93 4.44 4.98
CA VAL A 8 9.87 5.41 5.56
C VAL A 8 9.17 6.52 6.36
N PRO A 9 9.87 7.17 7.31
CA PRO A 9 9.26 8.13 8.23
C PRO A 9 8.53 9.30 7.59
N PHE A 10 9.00 9.86 6.48
CA PHE A 10 8.39 11.04 5.86
C PHE A 10 7.00 10.74 5.27
N GLU A 11 6.70 9.48 4.95
CA GLU A 11 5.39 9.05 4.47
C GLU A 11 4.30 9.06 5.56
N THR A 12 4.69 9.33 6.81
CA THR A 12 3.77 9.35 7.95
C THR A 12 3.96 10.57 8.87
N ASP A 13 4.77 11.55 8.47
CA ASP A 13 5.07 12.71 9.32
C ASP A 13 3.81 13.48 9.71
N LEU A 14 2.86 13.67 8.78
CA LEU A 14 1.60 14.34 9.05
C LEU A 14 0.73 13.52 9.99
N LEU A 15 0.62 12.21 9.78
CA LEU A 15 -0.14 11.31 10.65
C LEU A 15 0.40 11.33 12.08
N ARG A 16 1.73 11.19 12.24
CA ARG A 16 2.37 11.17 13.57
C ARG A 16 2.16 12.47 14.34
N ARG A 17 2.15 13.63 13.66
CA ARG A 17 1.85 14.93 14.30
C ARG A 17 0.43 15.04 14.82
N HIS A 18 -0.52 14.28 14.29
CA HIS A 18 -1.92 14.25 14.71
C HIS A 18 -2.25 13.12 15.69
N MET A 19 -1.30 12.20 15.92
CA MET A 19 -1.47 11.15 16.93
C MET A 19 -1.35 11.76 18.35
N SER A 20 -2.34 11.50 19.23
CA SER A 20 -2.32 11.99 20.62
C SER A 20 -3.02 10.98 21.55
N PRO A 21 -2.35 10.50 22.59
CA PRO A 21 -0.88 10.57 22.78
C PRO A 21 -0.14 9.86 21.66
N CYS A 22 1.15 10.06 21.53
CA CYS A 22 2.01 9.29 20.62
C CYS A 22 3.17 8.70 21.43
N GLU A 23 3.01 7.44 21.84
CA GLU A 23 4.04 6.69 22.57
C GLU A 23 4.90 5.92 21.57
N VAL A 24 6.22 5.93 21.78
CA VAL A 24 7.14 5.10 21.00
C VAL A 24 7.50 3.86 21.80
N ARG A 25 7.30 2.70 21.21
CA ARG A 25 7.67 1.39 21.76
C ARG A 25 8.53 0.64 20.76
N ARG A 26 9.23 -0.38 21.21
CA ARG A 26 10.02 -1.27 20.33
C ARG A 26 9.19 -2.50 19.98
N CYS A 27 9.12 -2.83 18.68
CA CYS A 27 8.46 -4.01 18.18
C CYS A 27 9.32 -4.60 17.04
N GLY A 28 9.84 -5.82 17.22
CA GLY A 28 10.70 -6.46 16.23
C GLY A 28 11.94 -5.64 15.85
N ARG A 29 12.57 -4.95 16.81
CA ARG A 29 13.69 -4.01 16.61
C ARG A 29 13.35 -2.75 15.83
N ARG A 30 12.08 -2.47 15.59
CA ARG A 30 11.57 -1.23 14.96
C ARG A 30 10.86 -0.36 15.99
N ASP A 31 10.79 0.93 15.71
CA ASP A 31 9.97 1.85 16.48
C ASP A 31 8.50 1.67 16.06
N LEU A 32 7.66 1.40 17.05
CA LEU A 32 6.21 1.31 16.94
C LEU A 32 5.62 2.55 17.62
N PHE A 33 4.95 3.37 16.84
CA PHE A 33 4.21 4.53 17.36
C PHE A 33 2.80 4.07 17.72
N ARG A 34 2.40 4.26 18.97
CA ARG A 34 1.08 3.90 19.49
C ARG A 34 0.35 5.12 20.00
N GLY A 35 -0.90 5.28 19.62
CA GLY A 35 -1.69 6.41 20.05
C GLY A 35 -3.11 6.40 19.52
N THR A 36 -3.72 7.57 19.50
CA THR A 36 -5.06 7.79 18.96
C THR A 36 -5.01 8.77 17.80
N LEU A 37 -5.71 8.48 16.73
CA LEU A 37 -5.86 9.33 15.56
C LEU A 37 -7.34 9.44 15.21
N PHE A 38 -7.92 10.64 15.36
CA PHE A 38 -9.36 10.91 15.15
C PHE A 38 -10.30 9.94 15.91
N GLY A 39 -9.94 9.61 17.15
CA GLY A 39 -10.72 8.68 17.98
C GLY A 39 -10.42 7.20 17.78
N HIS A 40 -9.67 6.83 16.73
CA HIS A 40 -9.24 5.44 16.52
C HIS A 40 -7.96 5.14 17.28
N ALA A 41 -7.93 4.01 18.00
CA ALA A 41 -6.68 3.47 18.51
C ALA A 41 -5.81 3.00 17.33
N VAL A 42 -4.60 3.54 17.23
CA VAL A 42 -3.70 3.31 16.10
C VAL A 42 -2.34 2.84 16.57
N VAL A 43 -1.76 1.91 15.83
CA VAL A 43 -0.32 1.64 15.84
C VAL A 43 0.23 1.96 14.45
N LEU A 44 1.40 2.61 14.40
CA LEU A 44 2.07 2.97 13.16
C LEU A 44 3.49 2.44 13.19
N LEU A 45 3.94 1.84 12.09
CA LEU A 45 5.25 1.21 11.97
C LEU A 45 5.85 1.48 10.60
N HIS A 46 7.18 1.73 10.58
CA HIS A 46 7.93 1.83 9.34
C HIS A 46 8.59 0.48 9.00
N SER A 47 8.26 -0.05 7.83
CA SER A 47 8.75 -1.36 7.39
C SER A 47 10.22 -1.34 6.95
N GLY A 48 10.72 -0.19 6.53
CA GLY A 48 11.85 -0.08 5.63
C GLY A 48 11.43 -0.36 4.19
N ILE A 49 12.35 -0.08 3.25
CA ILE A 49 12.11 -0.27 1.82
C ILE A 49 12.25 -1.75 1.46
N GLY A 50 11.34 -2.24 0.61
CA GLY A 50 11.40 -3.54 -0.04
C GLY A 50 10.66 -4.66 0.66
N LYS A 51 10.34 -5.69 -0.10
CA LYS A 51 9.45 -6.82 0.26
C LYS A 51 9.86 -7.54 1.55
N ALA A 52 11.15 -7.84 1.73
CA ALA A 52 11.62 -8.57 2.90
C ALA A 52 11.39 -7.79 4.22
N GLY A 53 11.71 -6.48 4.21
CA GLY A 53 11.45 -5.60 5.34
C GLY A 53 9.96 -5.46 5.62
N ALA A 54 9.16 -5.34 4.58
CA ALA A 54 7.71 -5.19 4.63
C ALA A 54 7.02 -6.44 5.21
N ALA A 55 7.35 -7.63 4.70
CA ALA A 55 6.83 -8.90 5.22
C ALA A 55 7.20 -9.10 6.70
N ALA A 56 8.47 -8.89 7.07
CA ALA A 56 8.92 -9.01 8.45
C ALA A 56 8.21 -8.02 9.38
N ALA A 57 7.98 -6.78 8.93
CA ALA A 57 7.26 -5.77 9.69
C ALA A 57 5.79 -6.15 9.89
N ALA A 58 5.10 -6.58 8.82
CA ALA A 58 3.72 -7.01 8.87
C ALA A 58 3.54 -8.22 9.80
N THR A 59 4.39 -9.25 9.69
CA THR A 59 4.34 -10.43 10.56
C THR A 59 4.44 -10.04 12.04
N VAL A 60 5.46 -9.26 12.39
CA VAL A 60 5.65 -8.82 13.78
C VAL A 60 4.44 -7.99 14.26
N LEU A 61 3.92 -7.10 13.41
CA LEU A 61 2.78 -6.27 13.75
C LEU A 61 1.51 -7.10 14.01
N LEU A 62 1.23 -8.07 13.15
CA LEU A 62 0.05 -8.93 13.27
C LEU A 62 0.14 -9.87 14.48
N GLU A 63 1.31 -10.48 14.72
CA GLU A 63 1.52 -11.36 15.87
C GLU A 63 1.43 -10.63 17.21
N PHE A 64 2.05 -9.45 17.34
CA PHE A 64 2.13 -8.75 18.61
C PHE A 64 0.99 -7.77 18.88
N CYS A 65 0.46 -7.14 17.83
CA CYS A 65 -0.54 -6.09 17.99
C CYS A 65 -1.96 -6.57 17.68
N ARG A 66 -2.14 -7.58 16.81
CA ARG A 66 -3.42 -8.13 16.36
C ARG A 66 -4.42 -7.03 15.96
N PRO A 67 -4.07 -6.17 15.00
CA PRO A 67 -4.95 -5.09 14.59
C PRO A 67 -6.20 -5.63 13.90
N ALA A 68 -7.29 -4.87 13.97
CA ALA A 68 -8.52 -5.21 13.24
C ALA A 68 -8.41 -4.94 11.72
N ALA A 69 -7.44 -4.13 11.32
CA ALA A 69 -7.13 -3.85 9.91
C ALA A 69 -5.71 -3.31 9.79
N VAL A 70 -5.11 -3.52 8.63
CA VAL A 70 -3.83 -2.93 8.22
C VAL A 70 -4.08 -1.98 7.05
N ILE A 71 -3.62 -0.74 7.17
CA ILE A 71 -3.69 0.26 6.10
C ILE A 71 -2.26 0.66 5.73
N VAL A 72 -1.91 0.47 4.48
CA VAL A 72 -0.62 0.91 3.93
C VAL A 72 -0.80 2.27 3.29
N VAL A 73 0.13 3.18 3.56
CA VAL A 73 0.17 4.51 2.98
C VAL A 73 1.59 4.85 2.53
N GLY A 74 1.74 5.45 1.36
CA GLY A 74 3.06 5.83 0.85
C GLY A 74 3.04 6.39 -0.55
N CYS A 75 4.23 6.53 -1.14
CA CYS A 75 4.42 6.97 -2.51
C CYS A 75 4.30 5.81 -3.51
N GLY A 76 3.99 6.15 -4.77
CA GLY A 76 4.00 5.21 -5.89
C GLY A 76 4.46 5.87 -7.18
N GLY A 77 5.08 5.09 -8.06
CA GLY A 77 5.42 5.48 -9.42
C GLY A 77 4.30 5.11 -10.40
N ALA A 78 3.62 6.10 -11.01
CA ALA A 78 2.51 5.82 -11.91
C ALA A 78 2.99 5.22 -13.24
N TYR A 79 2.29 4.19 -13.69
CA TYR A 79 2.58 3.58 -14.98
C TYR A 79 2.06 4.41 -16.17
N PRO A 80 2.75 4.37 -17.31
CA PRO A 80 2.22 4.95 -18.54
C PRO A 80 0.84 4.36 -18.88
N GLY A 81 -0.12 5.25 -19.22
CA GLY A 81 -1.50 4.83 -19.52
C GLY A 81 -2.45 4.71 -18.31
N SER A 82 -1.97 4.80 -17.07
CA SER A 82 -2.83 4.79 -15.87
C SER A 82 -3.69 6.06 -15.72
N SER A 83 -3.47 7.08 -16.53
CA SER A 83 -4.06 8.42 -16.42
C SER A 83 -3.70 9.20 -15.15
N LEU A 84 -2.86 8.65 -14.28
CA LEU A 84 -2.37 9.29 -13.05
C LEU A 84 -1.09 10.08 -13.32
N THR A 85 -0.94 11.19 -12.61
CA THR A 85 0.22 12.09 -12.66
C THR A 85 0.71 12.41 -11.24
N VAL A 86 1.85 13.07 -11.13
CA VAL A 86 2.42 13.43 -9.83
C VAL A 86 1.43 14.25 -8.99
N GLY A 87 1.21 13.82 -7.76
CA GLY A 87 0.25 14.39 -6.82
C GLY A 87 -1.15 13.76 -6.87
N ASP A 88 -1.44 12.87 -7.83
CA ASP A 88 -2.69 12.12 -7.88
C ASP A 88 -2.68 10.96 -6.86
N LEU A 89 -3.85 10.33 -6.66
CA LEU A 89 -4.04 9.21 -5.73
C LEU A 89 -4.37 7.91 -6.45
N ALA A 90 -3.74 6.83 -6.03
CA ALA A 90 -4.13 5.46 -6.35
C ALA A 90 -4.69 4.79 -5.10
N LEU A 91 -5.90 4.24 -5.20
CA LEU A 91 -6.52 3.40 -4.19
C LEU A 91 -6.46 1.96 -4.68
N ALA A 92 -5.70 1.11 -3.99
CA ALA A 92 -5.53 -0.27 -4.40
C ALA A 92 -6.83 -1.06 -4.29
N THR A 93 -7.21 -1.77 -5.35
CA THR A 93 -8.25 -2.80 -5.29
C THR A 93 -7.65 -4.16 -4.95
N GLU A 94 -6.41 -4.34 -5.32
CA GLU A 94 -5.56 -5.50 -5.00
C GLU A 94 -4.10 -5.08 -5.08
N GLU A 95 -3.24 -5.79 -4.39
CA GLU A 95 -1.79 -5.74 -4.55
C GLU A 95 -1.30 -6.90 -5.40
N VAL A 96 -0.34 -6.62 -6.29
CA VAL A 96 0.19 -7.60 -7.25
C VAL A 96 1.70 -7.67 -7.15
N PHE A 97 2.26 -8.86 -6.89
CA PHE A 97 3.69 -9.08 -7.10
C PHE A 97 4.02 -9.00 -8.60
N GLY A 98 4.71 -7.93 -8.99
CA GLY A 98 5.06 -7.69 -10.37
C GLY A 98 6.24 -8.53 -10.88
N ASP A 99 7.06 -9.09 -10.01
CA ASP A 99 8.33 -9.75 -10.35
C ASP A 99 8.57 -11.08 -9.60
N GLU A 100 7.54 -11.65 -8.96
CA GLU A 100 7.59 -13.01 -8.43
C GLU A 100 7.21 -14.00 -9.52
N GLY A 101 8.17 -14.81 -9.99
CA GLY A 101 7.94 -15.75 -11.08
C GLY A 101 9.25 -16.12 -11.80
N VAL A 102 9.14 -16.45 -13.07
CA VAL A 102 10.27 -16.84 -13.93
C VAL A 102 10.29 -15.99 -15.18
N LEU A 103 11.46 -15.49 -15.53
CA LEU A 103 11.71 -14.84 -16.81
C LEU A 103 12.23 -15.86 -17.80
N THR A 104 11.44 -16.14 -18.84
CA THR A 104 11.81 -17.04 -19.94
C THR A 104 12.16 -16.25 -21.20
N PRO A 105 12.72 -16.88 -22.24
CA PRO A 105 12.91 -16.21 -23.53
C PRO A 105 11.60 -15.69 -24.15
N GLU A 106 10.47 -16.33 -23.84
CA GLU A 106 9.14 -15.97 -24.34
C GLU A 106 8.44 -14.90 -23.48
N GLY A 107 8.98 -14.58 -22.30
CA GLY A 107 8.47 -13.60 -21.39
C GLY A 107 8.36 -14.04 -19.94
N PHE A 108 7.64 -13.27 -19.13
CA PHE A 108 7.47 -13.53 -17.71
C PHE A 108 6.31 -14.51 -17.45
N LEU A 109 6.58 -15.51 -16.63
CA LEU A 109 5.60 -16.45 -16.10
C LEU A 109 5.46 -16.24 -14.60
N ASP A 110 4.26 -15.89 -14.15
CA ASP A 110 3.95 -15.72 -12.73
C ASP A 110 3.79 -17.06 -11.98
N LEU A 111 3.59 -16.99 -10.67
CA LEU A 111 3.46 -18.19 -9.82
C LEU A 111 2.23 -19.02 -10.19
N GLN A 112 1.18 -18.41 -10.76
CA GLN A 112 -0.01 -19.15 -11.21
C GLN A 112 0.32 -20.03 -12.43
N HIS A 113 1.10 -19.53 -13.38
CA HIS A 113 1.59 -20.31 -14.52
C HIS A 113 2.52 -21.44 -14.07
N LEU A 114 3.27 -21.23 -12.98
CA LEU A 114 4.16 -22.24 -12.42
C LEU A 114 3.42 -23.27 -11.55
N GLY A 115 2.17 -23.00 -11.15
CA GLY A 115 1.38 -23.87 -10.28
C GLY A 115 1.79 -23.85 -8.80
N PHE A 116 2.58 -22.85 -8.36
CA PHE A 116 3.04 -22.70 -6.98
C PHE A 116 2.32 -21.54 -6.28
N PRO A 117 1.25 -21.81 -5.50
CA PRO A 117 0.58 -20.75 -4.76
C PRO A 117 1.49 -20.18 -3.66
N SER A 118 1.47 -18.86 -3.47
CA SER A 118 2.13 -18.17 -2.36
C SER A 118 1.47 -18.49 -1.03
N ILE A 119 0.16 -18.71 -1.05
CA ILE A 119 -0.66 -19.15 0.09
C ILE A 119 -1.66 -20.18 -0.41
N GLU A 120 -1.77 -21.28 0.32
CA GLU A 120 -2.84 -22.26 0.16
C GLU A 120 -3.46 -22.52 1.53
N LYS A 121 -4.74 -22.17 1.70
CA LYS A 121 -5.46 -22.32 2.95
C LYS A 121 -6.93 -22.63 2.67
N GLU A 122 -7.45 -23.70 3.27
CA GLU A 122 -8.86 -24.09 3.19
C GLU A 122 -9.42 -24.16 1.75
N GLY A 123 -8.57 -24.57 0.80
CA GLY A 123 -8.92 -24.69 -0.62
C GLY A 123 -8.80 -23.37 -1.41
N LEU A 124 -8.54 -22.24 -0.76
CA LEU A 124 -8.22 -20.98 -1.41
C LEU A 124 -6.72 -20.94 -1.76
N LYS A 125 -6.42 -20.48 -2.97
CA LYS A 125 -5.04 -20.33 -3.47
C LYS A 125 -4.80 -18.90 -3.90
N PHE A 126 -3.80 -18.27 -3.30
CA PHE A 126 -3.29 -16.98 -3.73
C PHE A 126 -1.93 -17.19 -4.42
N PHE A 127 -1.72 -16.52 -5.51
CA PHE A 127 -0.46 -16.57 -6.27
C PHE A 127 0.24 -15.21 -6.18
N ASN A 128 0.11 -14.39 -7.22
CA ASN A 128 0.71 -13.05 -7.25
C ASN A 128 -0.24 -11.94 -6.82
N ARG A 129 -1.55 -12.21 -6.63
CA ARG A 129 -2.58 -11.20 -6.42
C ARG A 129 -3.26 -11.38 -5.07
N PHE A 130 -3.35 -10.28 -4.33
CA PHE A 130 -3.94 -10.19 -2.99
C PHE A 130 -4.98 -9.07 -2.98
N PRO A 131 -6.28 -9.39 -2.98
CA PRO A 131 -7.33 -8.38 -2.98
C PRO A 131 -7.33 -7.58 -1.69
N CYS A 132 -7.59 -6.28 -1.78
CA CYS A 132 -7.92 -5.46 -0.64
C CYS A 132 -9.27 -5.86 -0.05
N ASP A 133 -9.46 -5.60 1.24
CA ASP A 133 -10.75 -5.85 1.89
C ASP A 133 -11.85 -4.99 1.25
N SER A 134 -12.92 -5.63 0.79
CA SER A 134 -13.98 -4.98 0.01
C SER A 134 -14.78 -3.95 0.82
N GLU A 135 -14.94 -4.16 2.12
CA GLU A 135 -15.64 -3.24 3.01
C GLU A 135 -14.80 -2.00 3.30
N LEU A 136 -13.50 -2.20 3.61
CA LEU A 136 -12.56 -1.09 3.78
C LEU A 136 -12.44 -0.26 2.50
N LEU A 137 -12.31 -0.93 1.35
CA LEU A 137 -12.22 -0.27 0.05
C LEU A 137 -13.46 0.59 -0.24
N ARG A 138 -14.65 0.01 -0.07
CA ARG A 138 -15.93 0.71 -0.25
C ARG A 138 -16.05 1.90 0.69
N SER A 139 -15.64 1.73 1.95
CA SER A 139 -15.73 2.77 2.98
C SER A 139 -14.72 3.91 2.75
N ALA A 140 -13.50 3.59 2.31
CA ALA A 140 -12.44 4.58 2.10
C ALA A 140 -12.61 5.40 0.81
N ARG A 141 -13.13 4.77 -0.25
CA ARG A 141 -13.19 5.34 -1.60
C ARG A 141 -13.76 6.76 -1.67
N PRO A 142 -14.94 7.08 -1.10
CA PRO A 142 -15.51 8.42 -1.20
C PRO A 142 -14.60 9.50 -0.57
N PHE A 143 -13.89 9.17 0.49
CA PHE A 143 -13.02 10.10 1.19
C PHE A 143 -11.68 10.31 0.48
N VAL A 144 -11.17 9.28 -0.18
CA VAL A 144 -9.99 9.38 -1.06
C VAL A 144 -10.33 10.23 -2.29
N GLU A 145 -11.51 10.01 -2.91
CA GLU A 145 -12.04 10.84 -4.01
C GLU A 145 -12.21 12.29 -3.58
N GLN A 146 -12.81 12.53 -2.41
CA GLN A 146 -13.00 13.87 -1.85
C GLN A 146 -11.65 14.58 -1.65
N THR A 147 -10.66 13.88 -1.11
CA THR A 147 -9.32 14.45 -0.89
C THR A 147 -8.65 14.81 -2.20
N ALA A 148 -8.71 13.93 -3.21
CA ALA A 148 -8.19 14.22 -4.53
C ALA A 148 -8.87 15.45 -5.14
N ALA A 149 -10.20 15.51 -5.13
CA ALA A 149 -10.96 16.64 -5.67
C ALA A 149 -10.62 17.96 -4.96
N ALA A 150 -10.53 17.97 -3.63
CA ALA A 150 -10.16 19.14 -2.84
C ALA A 150 -8.75 19.65 -3.15
N ALA A 151 -7.84 18.77 -3.54
CA ALA A 151 -6.48 19.11 -3.97
C ALA A 151 -6.37 19.46 -5.47
N GLY A 152 -7.47 19.42 -6.23
CA GLY A 152 -7.45 19.56 -7.69
C GLY A 152 -6.70 18.42 -8.39
N ARG A 153 -6.72 17.21 -7.81
CA ARG A 153 -6.03 16.01 -8.25
C ARG A 153 -7.03 14.94 -8.66
N LYS A 154 -6.53 13.91 -9.35
CA LYS A 154 -7.32 12.73 -9.71
C LYS A 154 -7.16 11.61 -8.68
N MET A 155 -8.13 10.73 -8.64
CA MET A 155 -8.02 9.43 -8.00
C MET A 155 -8.42 8.33 -8.98
N ALA A 156 -7.66 7.25 -8.98
CA ALA A 156 -8.05 6.02 -9.65
C ALA A 156 -8.01 4.85 -8.66
N ALA A 157 -8.97 3.93 -8.80
CA ALA A 157 -8.97 2.67 -8.06
C ALA A 157 -8.63 1.53 -9.03
N GLY A 158 -7.69 0.67 -8.66
CA GLY A 158 -7.23 -0.44 -9.48
C GLY A 158 -6.08 -1.21 -8.85
N PRO A 159 -5.52 -2.20 -9.55
CA PRO A 159 -4.37 -2.95 -9.06
C PRO A 159 -3.16 -2.03 -8.84
N VAL A 160 -2.44 -2.27 -7.74
CA VAL A 160 -1.15 -1.62 -7.45
C VAL A 160 -0.07 -2.71 -7.43
N VAL A 161 1.11 -2.41 -7.91
CA VAL A 161 2.13 -3.44 -8.21
C VAL A 161 3.34 -3.28 -7.32
N THR A 162 3.72 -4.35 -6.65
CA THR A 162 4.95 -4.40 -5.84
C THR A 162 6.08 -5.05 -6.61
N VAL A 163 7.20 -4.36 -6.68
CA VAL A 163 8.43 -4.82 -7.35
C VAL A 163 9.65 -4.72 -6.44
N SER A 164 10.63 -5.59 -6.65
CA SER A 164 11.95 -5.48 -6.02
C SER A 164 12.87 -4.53 -6.79
N THR A 165 12.65 -4.41 -8.10
CA THR A 165 13.38 -3.51 -8.98
C THR A 165 12.39 -2.56 -9.64
N CYS A 166 12.41 -1.29 -9.23
CA CYS A 166 11.55 -0.27 -9.82
C CYS A 166 11.86 -0.05 -11.29
N SER A 167 10.82 0.31 -12.07
CA SER A 167 10.94 0.63 -13.49
C SER A 167 11.83 1.87 -13.70
N GLY A 168 12.98 1.66 -14.31
CA GLY A 168 13.94 2.73 -14.65
C GLY A 168 13.80 3.21 -16.10
N THR A 169 12.85 2.66 -16.87
CA THR A 169 12.56 3.04 -18.25
C THR A 169 11.07 3.01 -18.51
N SER A 170 10.61 3.81 -19.46
CA SER A 170 9.20 3.80 -19.91
C SER A 170 8.79 2.42 -20.41
N ALA A 171 9.66 1.70 -21.12
CA ALA A 171 9.40 0.36 -21.63
C ALA A 171 9.13 -0.67 -20.50
N ALA A 172 9.92 -0.62 -19.43
CA ALA A 172 9.71 -1.49 -18.25
C ALA A 172 8.36 -1.20 -17.57
N GLY A 173 8.01 0.08 -17.39
CA GLY A 173 6.72 0.48 -16.83
C GLY A 173 5.54 0.05 -17.69
N VAL A 174 5.62 0.20 -19.00
CA VAL A 174 4.59 -0.25 -19.95
C VAL A 174 4.41 -1.77 -19.89
N GLU A 175 5.49 -2.54 -19.84
CA GLU A 175 5.42 -4.00 -19.76
C GLU A 175 4.80 -4.48 -18.44
N LEU A 176 5.18 -3.88 -17.31
CA LEU A 176 4.57 -4.18 -16.01
C LEU A 176 3.07 -3.83 -16.01
N ALA A 177 2.70 -2.63 -16.49
CA ALA A 177 1.31 -2.22 -16.60
C ALA A 177 0.49 -3.20 -17.47
N ARG A 178 1.03 -3.59 -18.62
CA ARG A 178 0.36 -4.47 -19.59
C ARG A 178 0.02 -5.85 -18.98
N ARG A 179 0.96 -6.46 -18.25
CA ARG A 179 0.76 -7.82 -17.72
C ARG A 179 0.07 -7.86 -16.35
N THR A 180 0.09 -6.76 -15.59
CA THR A 180 -0.53 -6.71 -14.27
C THR A 180 -1.86 -5.97 -14.26
N GLY A 181 -2.10 -5.08 -15.21
CA GLY A 181 -3.21 -4.12 -15.18
C GLY A 181 -3.01 -3.00 -14.15
N GLY A 182 -1.78 -2.83 -13.65
CA GLY A 182 -1.45 -1.94 -12.53
C GLY A 182 -1.56 -0.46 -12.86
N LEU A 183 -1.93 0.33 -11.85
CA LEU A 183 -1.96 1.79 -11.91
C LEU A 183 -0.58 2.40 -11.63
N CYS A 184 0.11 1.85 -10.66
CA CYS A 184 1.42 2.33 -10.21
C CYS A 184 2.22 1.20 -9.56
N GLU A 185 3.52 1.44 -9.35
CA GLU A 185 4.41 0.53 -8.62
C GLU A 185 4.83 1.07 -7.26
N ASN A 186 5.14 0.13 -6.37
CA ASN A 186 5.74 0.33 -5.06
C ASN A 186 6.73 -0.80 -4.76
N MET A 187 7.28 -0.87 -3.55
CA MET A 187 8.25 -1.91 -3.16
C MET A 187 7.81 -2.76 -1.96
N GLU A 188 6.62 -2.56 -1.38
CA GLU A 188 6.20 -3.16 -0.10
C GLU A 188 4.82 -3.81 -0.11
N GLY A 189 3.85 -3.21 -0.80
CA GLY A 189 2.42 -3.44 -0.62
C GLY A 189 2.00 -4.90 -0.71
N ALA A 190 2.37 -5.61 -1.78
CA ALA A 190 2.00 -7.02 -1.96
C ALA A 190 2.59 -7.93 -0.87
N ALA A 191 3.79 -7.60 -0.35
CA ALA A 191 4.38 -8.36 0.73
C ALA A 191 3.59 -8.18 2.04
N ILE A 192 3.07 -6.98 2.31
CA ILE A 192 2.20 -6.73 3.46
C ILE A 192 0.84 -7.39 3.24
N ALA A 193 0.24 -7.24 2.04
CA ALA A 193 -1.03 -7.84 1.67
C ALA A 193 -1.01 -9.37 1.78
N GLN A 194 0.07 -10.01 1.34
CA GLN A 194 0.29 -11.45 1.50
C GLN A 194 0.26 -11.88 2.97
N ILE A 195 0.97 -11.18 3.84
CA ILE A 195 0.99 -11.50 5.28
C ILE A 195 -0.39 -11.22 5.90
N CYS A 196 -1.09 -10.16 5.49
CA CYS A 196 -2.46 -9.91 5.92
C CYS A 196 -3.42 -11.02 5.48
N ALA A 197 -3.30 -11.52 4.24
CA ALA A 197 -4.09 -12.64 3.75
C ALA A 197 -3.82 -13.93 4.54
N LEU A 198 -2.54 -14.22 4.86
CA LEU A 198 -2.16 -15.37 5.69
C LEU A 198 -2.80 -15.31 7.09
N HIS A 199 -2.90 -14.12 7.67
CA HIS A 199 -3.48 -13.86 9.00
C HIS A 199 -4.97 -13.50 8.96
N GLU A 200 -5.63 -13.54 7.79
CA GLU A 200 -7.04 -13.16 7.61
C GLU A 200 -7.36 -11.76 8.16
N THR A 201 -6.41 -10.85 8.04
CA THR A 201 -6.54 -9.48 8.52
C THR A 201 -6.92 -8.55 7.36
N PRO A 202 -8.00 -7.76 7.48
CA PRO A 202 -8.40 -6.78 6.47
C PRO A 202 -7.25 -5.85 6.08
N PHE A 203 -7.07 -5.65 4.77
CA PHE A 203 -5.98 -4.86 4.19
C PHE A 203 -6.53 -3.78 3.26
N LEU A 204 -5.93 -2.60 3.31
CA LEU A 204 -6.18 -1.48 2.41
C LEU A 204 -4.87 -0.77 2.07
N GLU A 205 -4.76 -0.19 0.87
CA GLU A 205 -3.59 0.58 0.48
C GLU A 205 -3.96 1.85 -0.29
N ILE A 206 -3.31 2.97 0.06
CA ILE A 206 -3.44 4.27 -0.57
C ILE A 206 -2.06 4.76 -0.98
N ARG A 207 -1.85 5.01 -2.27
CA ARG A 207 -0.61 5.58 -2.79
C ARG A 207 -0.82 6.97 -3.36
N GLY A 208 0.04 7.91 -2.97
CA GLY A 208 0.17 9.19 -3.64
C GLY A 208 1.27 9.11 -4.70
N ILE A 209 0.95 9.56 -5.90
CA ILE A 209 1.88 9.47 -7.01
C ILE A 209 3.00 10.48 -6.84
N SER A 210 4.23 9.98 -6.73
CA SER A 210 5.45 10.79 -6.57
C SER A 210 6.20 11.00 -7.87
N ASN A 211 6.01 10.11 -8.83
CA ASN A 211 6.72 10.12 -10.12
C ASN A 211 5.96 9.28 -11.16
N LEU A 212 6.37 9.43 -12.41
CA LEU A 212 6.01 8.51 -13.47
C LEU A 212 7.12 7.46 -13.63
N THR A 213 6.76 6.25 -14.05
CA THR A 213 7.72 5.21 -14.43
C THR A 213 8.19 5.48 -15.86
N GLU A 214 9.10 6.40 -15.98
CA GLU A 214 9.75 6.84 -17.22
C GLU A 214 11.28 6.72 -17.08
N ASP A 215 12.04 7.25 -18.02
CA ASP A 215 13.52 7.12 -18.09
C ASP A 215 14.26 7.82 -16.92
N ARG A 216 13.77 7.61 -15.69
CA ARG A 216 14.30 8.00 -14.39
C ARG A 216 14.78 9.46 -14.30
N ASN A 217 13.94 10.36 -14.80
CA ASN A 217 14.16 11.80 -14.62
C ASN A 217 13.83 12.20 -13.16
N LEU A 218 14.83 12.21 -12.29
CA LEU A 218 14.63 12.56 -10.86
C LEU A 218 14.19 14.01 -10.65
N ALA A 219 14.38 14.89 -11.62
CA ALA A 219 13.93 16.29 -11.52
C ALA A 219 12.40 16.43 -11.59
N SER A 220 11.70 15.45 -12.16
CA SER A 220 10.24 15.39 -12.21
C SER A 220 9.59 14.73 -10.99
N TRP A 221 10.39 14.20 -10.05
CA TRP A 221 9.90 13.50 -8.88
C TRP A 221 9.48 14.46 -7.76
N ASP A 222 8.32 14.22 -7.18
CA ASP A 222 7.86 14.94 -5.97
C ASP A 222 7.39 13.96 -4.89
N LEU A 223 8.36 13.36 -4.21
CA LEU A 223 8.10 12.42 -3.10
C LEU A 223 7.30 13.08 -1.97
N LYS A 224 7.53 14.38 -1.73
CA LYS A 224 6.84 15.10 -0.65
C LYS A 224 5.37 15.28 -0.95
N SER A 225 5.01 15.71 -2.15
CA SER A 225 3.61 15.86 -2.57
C SER A 225 2.90 14.52 -2.60
N GLY A 226 3.52 13.45 -3.16
CA GLY A 226 2.96 12.11 -3.15
C GLY A 226 2.69 11.62 -1.73
N ALA A 227 3.68 11.67 -0.84
CA ALA A 227 3.51 11.28 0.55
C ALA A 227 2.44 12.11 1.28
N LEU A 228 2.39 13.42 1.04
CA LEU A 228 1.45 14.32 1.69
C LEU A 228 0.00 14.01 1.30
N VAL A 229 -0.29 13.86 0.01
CA VAL A 229 -1.67 13.62 -0.45
C VAL A 229 -2.19 12.26 0.01
N ALA A 230 -1.34 11.23 0.06
CA ALA A 230 -1.71 9.91 0.59
C ALA A 230 -2.06 9.97 2.08
N GLN A 231 -1.26 10.69 2.89
CA GLN A 231 -1.54 10.90 4.30
C GLN A 231 -2.84 11.70 4.52
N GLN A 232 -3.08 12.75 3.73
CA GLN A 232 -4.31 13.52 3.78
C GLN A 232 -5.54 12.67 3.47
N ALA A 233 -5.47 11.80 2.46
CA ALA A 233 -6.53 10.88 2.11
C ALA A 233 -6.84 9.90 3.25
N LEU A 234 -5.82 9.31 3.86
CA LEU A 234 -6.00 8.45 5.03
C LEU A 234 -6.59 9.22 6.21
N MET A 235 -6.15 10.45 6.48
CA MET A 235 -6.70 11.27 7.55
C MET A 235 -8.16 11.61 7.33
N THR A 236 -8.55 11.97 6.10
CA THR A 236 -9.96 12.24 5.75
C THR A 236 -10.80 10.99 5.98
N PHE A 237 -10.34 9.83 5.51
CA PHE A 237 -11.02 8.58 5.74
C PHE A 237 -11.16 8.27 7.24
N LEU A 238 -10.09 8.30 8.03
CA LEU A 238 -10.15 7.98 9.46
C LEU A 238 -10.99 8.97 10.28
N ARG A 239 -11.09 10.23 9.86
CA ARG A 239 -11.92 11.22 10.54
C ARG A 239 -13.42 10.92 10.41
N GLU A 240 -13.82 10.44 9.25
CA GLU A 240 -15.22 10.18 8.90
C GLU A 240 -15.63 8.70 9.10
N TRP A 241 -14.64 7.80 9.21
CA TRP A 241 -14.93 6.39 9.42
C TRP A 241 -15.48 6.18 10.84
N PRO A 242 -16.63 5.53 10.98
CA PRO A 242 -17.23 5.33 12.30
C PRO A 242 -16.27 4.62 13.24
N ASN A 243 -16.01 5.21 14.39
CA ASN A 243 -15.28 4.54 15.46
C ASN A 243 -16.02 3.25 15.77
N GLY A 244 -15.37 2.11 15.54
CA GLY A 244 -15.97 0.78 15.60
C GLY A 244 -16.76 0.54 16.87
N GLY A 245 -18.03 0.93 16.82
CA GLY A 245 -19.04 0.39 17.66
C GLY A 245 -19.35 -1.00 17.16
N ASN A 246 -18.98 -2.01 17.98
CA ASN A 246 -19.45 -3.38 17.92
C ASN A 246 -19.68 -3.97 16.51
N ARG A 247 -18.65 -4.64 15.97
CA ARG A 247 -18.93 -5.87 15.23
C ARG A 247 -19.33 -6.90 16.28
N ALA A 248 -20.65 -7.07 16.47
CA ALA A 248 -21.19 -8.17 17.23
C ALA A 248 -20.91 -9.48 16.49
#